data_153d8541c55df3fc9853be2c611c1380
#
_entry.id   153d8541c55df3fc9853be2c611c1380
#
_cell.length_a   1.000
_cell.length_b   1.000
_cell.length_c   1.000
_cell.angle_alpha   90.00
_cell.angle_beta   90.00
_cell.angle_gamma   90.00
#
_symmetry.space_group_name_H-M   'P 1'
#
loop_
_entity.id
_entity.type
_entity.pdbx_description
1 polymer ?
#
loop_
_entity_poly.entity_id
_entity_poly.type
_entity_poly.pdbx_seq_one_letter_code
_entity_poly.pdbx_strand_id
1 'polypeptide(L)'
;MNLESGQVAVVTGAASGIGRALADAFARGGLHLVLADVDAEGLERAAAELRAGGTELVAVPTDVAVAPAVDALAAATVERFGAVHVVCNNAGVGGWGGSSWEQPAAVWDWVLRVNVMGVVHGVRAFTPLLLAGGHGHIVNTASLAGLAVVPHLGPYSASKHAVLALSTVLQHELAATGADIGVSVLCPGFTRTGILAADRYWPAELGPTPQHADDAGTRAVNAAFVQGIAHGVDPERVAELALDAVRTNRFLVTTDAEFVAHALTARAETGDGVPPPLLAVG
;
A
#
# COMPACT_ATOMS: atom_id res chain seq x y z
N MET A 1 0.30 18.02 -7.73
CA MET A 1 1.23 18.26 -8.85
C MET A 1 0.53 18.06 -10.19
N ASN A 2 0.95 18.72 -11.26
CA ASN A 2 0.48 18.36 -12.60
C ASN A 2 1.20 17.09 -13.05
N LEU A 3 0.41 16.09 -13.47
CA LEU A 3 0.97 14.87 -14.08
C LEU A 3 1.13 15.13 -15.59
N GLU A 4 2.35 15.01 -16.07
CA GLU A 4 2.72 15.26 -17.47
C GLU A 4 3.24 13.98 -18.13
N SER A 5 3.01 13.84 -19.42
CA SER A 5 3.55 12.72 -20.20
C SER A 5 5.09 12.68 -20.10
N GLY A 6 5.65 11.49 -19.95
CA GLY A 6 7.08 11.28 -19.78
C GLY A 6 7.59 11.38 -18.34
N GLN A 7 6.77 11.83 -17.38
CA GLN A 7 7.11 11.68 -15.96
C GLN A 7 7.16 10.21 -15.55
N VAL A 8 7.90 9.91 -14.48
CA VAL A 8 8.20 8.54 -14.05
C VAL A 8 7.43 8.20 -12.77
N ALA A 9 6.65 7.13 -12.79
CA ALA A 9 5.96 6.57 -11.63
C ALA A 9 6.54 5.20 -11.25
N VAL A 10 6.89 5.04 -9.98
CA VAL A 10 7.32 3.77 -9.39
C VAL A 10 6.13 3.17 -8.63
N VAL A 11 5.81 1.89 -8.88
CA VAL A 11 4.70 1.20 -8.21
C VAL A 11 5.19 -0.13 -7.67
N THR A 12 5.09 -0.33 -6.34
CA THR A 12 5.35 -1.62 -5.70
C THR A 12 4.05 -2.42 -5.54
N GLY A 13 4.14 -3.75 -5.58
CA GLY A 13 2.95 -4.62 -5.63
C GLY A 13 2.22 -4.52 -6.98
N ALA A 14 2.95 -4.30 -8.08
CA ALA A 14 2.41 -3.95 -9.39
C ALA A 14 1.90 -5.15 -10.20
N ALA A 15 2.13 -6.38 -9.76
CA ALA A 15 1.69 -7.58 -10.47
C ALA A 15 0.17 -7.79 -10.41
N SER A 16 -0.53 -7.21 -9.43
CA SER A 16 -1.97 -7.46 -9.23
C SER A 16 -2.68 -6.35 -8.46
N GLY A 17 -4.01 -6.44 -8.36
CA GLY A 17 -4.85 -5.63 -7.49
C GLY A 17 -4.66 -4.12 -7.65
N ILE A 18 -4.59 -3.40 -6.53
CA ILE A 18 -4.46 -1.94 -6.52
C ILE A 18 -3.18 -1.48 -7.22
N GLY A 19 -2.05 -2.18 -7.00
CA GLY A 19 -0.77 -1.82 -7.64
C GLY A 19 -0.84 -1.90 -9.16
N ARG A 20 -1.46 -2.95 -9.71
CA ARG A 20 -1.68 -3.07 -11.15
C ARG A 20 -2.61 -1.97 -11.67
N ALA A 21 -3.70 -1.69 -10.97
CA ALA A 21 -4.62 -0.63 -11.37
C ALA A 21 -3.96 0.77 -11.32
N LEU A 22 -3.07 1.04 -10.34
CA LEU A 22 -2.26 2.25 -10.30
C LEU A 22 -1.34 2.35 -11.52
N ALA A 23 -0.65 1.25 -11.86
CA ALA A 23 0.21 1.19 -13.05
C ALA A 23 -0.58 1.48 -14.34
N ASP A 24 -1.75 0.85 -14.51
CA ASP A 24 -2.64 1.09 -15.65
C ASP A 24 -3.12 2.56 -15.71
N ALA A 25 -3.42 3.14 -14.57
CA ALA A 25 -3.89 4.52 -14.49
C ALA A 25 -2.78 5.54 -14.85
N PHE A 26 -1.55 5.32 -14.37
CA PHE A 26 -0.39 6.16 -14.74
C PHE A 26 0.00 5.96 -16.21
N ALA A 27 -0.07 4.72 -16.73
CA ALA A 27 0.15 4.43 -18.16
C ALA A 27 -0.81 5.21 -19.05
N ARG A 28 -2.11 5.20 -18.72
CA ARG A 28 -3.12 6.02 -19.44
C ARG A 28 -2.85 7.52 -19.35
N GLY A 29 -2.18 7.97 -18.30
CA GLY A 29 -1.70 9.34 -18.15
C GLY A 29 -0.43 9.67 -18.95
N GLY A 30 0.14 8.69 -19.67
CA GLY A 30 1.35 8.87 -20.47
C GLY A 30 2.66 8.84 -19.65
N LEU A 31 2.63 8.35 -18.42
CA LEU A 31 3.82 8.26 -17.59
C LEU A 31 4.67 7.03 -17.98
N HIS A 32 5.97 7.15 -17.83
CA HIS A 32 6.88 6.01 -17.79
C HIS A 32 6.74 5.27 -16.47
N LEU A 33 6.89 3.95 -16.48
CA LEU A 33 6.64 3.15 -15.29
C LEU A 33 7.87 2.35 -14.84
N VAL A 34 8.03 2.28 -13.54
CA VAL A 34 8.89 1.30 -12.88
C VAL A 34 7.99 0.41 -12.03
N LEU A 35 7.84 -0.84 -12.45
CA LEU A 35 6.98 -1.81 -11.79
C LEU A 35 7.82 -2.73 -10.91
N ALA A 36 7.39 -2.93 -9.68
CA ALA A 36 8.06 -3.78 -8.73
C ALA A 36 7.07 -4.74 -8.04
N ASP A 37 7.42 -6.00 -7.94
CA ASP A 37 6.67 -7.03 -7.22
C ASP A 37 7.60 -8.19 -6.85
N VAL A 38 7.24 -8.93 -5.81
CA VAL A 38 7.92 -10.19 -5.46
C VAL A 38 7.52 -11.33 -6.40
N ASP A 39 6.33 -11.27 -6.98
CA ASP A 39 5.84 -12.19 -8.02
C ASP A 39 6.45 -11.82 -9.38
N ALA A 40 7.62 -12.35 -9.66
CA ALA A 40 8.34 -12.06 -10.90
C ALA A 40 7.56 -12.46 -12.18
N GLU A 41 6.81 -13.57 -12.15
CA GLU A 41 6.01 -14.01 -13.29
C GLU A 41 4.77 -13.11 -13.49
N GLY A 42 4.07 -12.78 -12.40
CA GLY A 42 2.94 -11.84 -12.44
C GLY A 42 3.36 -10.46 -12.90
N LEU A 43 4.52 -10.00 -12.42
CA LEU A 43 5.11 -8.72 -12.79
C LEU A 43 5.43 -8.66 -14.29
N GLU A 44 6.05 -9.70 -14.86
CA GLU A 44 6.37 -9.71 -16.29
C GLU A 44 5.11 -9.81 -17.17
N ARG A 45 4.07 -10.56 -16.75
CA ARG A 45 2.76 -10.54 -17.45
C ARG A 45 2.16 -9.13 -17.46
N ALA A 46 2.14 -8.44 -16.31
CA ALA A 46 1.66 -7.07 -16.20
C ALA A 46 2.47 -6.11 -17.08
N ALA A 47 3.80 -6.25 -17.08
CA ALA A 47 4.70 -5.45 -17.88
C ALA A 47 4.51 -5.67 -19.39
N ALA A 48 4.34 -6.92 -19.82
CA ALA A 48 4.11 -7.27 -21.23
C ALA A 48 2.82 -6.63 -21.76
N GLU A 49 1.73 -6.68 -21.00
CA GLU A 49 0.46 -6.06 -21.38
C GLU A 49 0.57 -4.53 -21.51
N LEU A 50 1.24 -3.86 -20.57
CA LEU A 50 1.46 -2.41 -20.60
C LEU A 50 2.37 -1.98 -21.74
N ARG A 51 3.43 -2.76 -22.04
CA ARG A 51 4.31 -2.52 -23.22
C ARG A 51 3.53 -2.66 -24.53
N ALA A 52 2.65 -3.66 -24.64
CA ALA A 52 1.79 -3.84 -25.80
C ALA A 52 0.83 -2.64 -26.00
N GLY A 53 0.46 -1.95 -24.93
CA GLY A 53 -0.27 -0.69 -24.96
C GLY A 53 0.58 0.55 -25.27
N GLY A 54 1.89 0.38 -25.51
CA GLY A 54 2.82 1.48 -25.85
C GLY A 54 3.46 2.17 -24.64
N THR A 55 3.29 1.66 -23.44
CA THR A 55 3.89 2.25 -22.23
C THR A 55 5.37 1.92 -22.15
N GLU A 56 6.21 2.95 -21.97
CA GLU A 56 7.62 2.78 -21.69
C GLU A 56 7.81 2.42 -20.20
N LEU A 57 8.41 1.26 -19.93
CA LEU A 57 8.55 0.78 -18.58
C LEU A 57 9.76 -0.15 -18.37
N VAL A 58 10.14 -0.29 -17.09
CA VAL A 58 11.00 -1.38 -16.60
C VAL A 58 10.28 -2.16 -15.49
N ALA A 59 10.44 -3.47 -15.47
CA ALA A 59 9.93 -4.36 -14.43
C ALA A 59 11.12 -4.90 -13.62
N VAL A 60 11.08 -4.73 -12.31
CA VAL A 60 12.18 -5.10 -11.40
C VAL A 60 11.60 -6.00 -10.30
N PRO A 61 11.85 -7.33 -10.35
CA PRO A 61 11.47 -8.21 -9.24
C PRO A 61 12.06 -7.71 -7.93
N THR A 62 11.19 -7.41 -6.95
CA THR A 62 11.62 -6.72 -5.73
C THR A 62 10.82 -7.21 -4.53
N ASP A 63 11.51 -7.75 -3.52
CA ASP A 63 10.96 -7.93 -2.20
C ASP A 63 11.13 -6.63 -1.40
N VAL A 64 10.02 -5.94 -1.13
CA VAL A 64 10.03 -4.67 -0.38
C VAL A 64 10.46 -4.84 1.08
N ALA A 65 10.38 -6.05 1.65
CA ALA A 65 10.87 -6.35 2.99
C ALA A 65 12.41 -6.28 3.09
N VAL A 66 13.12 -6.25 1.94
CA VAL A 66 14.59 -6.28 1.85
C VAL A 66 15.11 -4.91 1.40
N ALA A 67 15.68 -4.13 2.33
CA ALA A 67 16.15 -2.77 2.06
C ALA A 67 17.09 -2.67 0.83
N PRO A 68 18.13 -3.52 0.66
CA PRO A 68 18.98 -3.49 -0.53
C PRO A 68 18.23 -3.73 -1.84
N ALA A 69 17.12 -4.50 -1.84
CA ALA A 69 16.32 -4.72 -3.05
C ALA A 69 15.59 -3.44 -3.46
N VAL A 70 15.09 -2.67 -2.49
CA VAL A 70 14.45 -1.37 -2.75
C VAL A 70 15.48 -0.30 -3.16
N ASP A 71 16.69 -0.35 -2.59
CA ASP A 71 17.80 0.52 -3.05
C ASP A 71 18.17 0.21 -4.52
N ALA A 72 18.21 -1.07 -4.90
CA ALA A 72 18.44 -1.49 -6.28
C ALA A 72 17.31 -1.05 -7.22
N LEU A 73 16.05 -1.09 -6.76
CA LEU A 73 14.89 -0.57 -7.51
C LEU A 73 15.04 0.93 -7.79
N ALA A 74 15.47 1.71 -6.78
CA ALA A 74 15.71 3.14 -6.95
C ALA A 74 16.85 3.42 -7.92
N ALA A 75 17.95 2.66 -7.85
CA ALA A 75 19.06 2.76 -8.78
C ALA A 75 18.63 2.44 -10.23
N ALA A 76 17.89 1.36 -10.45
CA ALA A 76 17.35 0.98 -11.76
C ALA A 76 16.39 2.05 -12.33
N THR A 77 15.62 2.73 -11.45
CA THR A 77 14.76 3.85 -11.84
C THR A 77 15.59 4.99 -12.43
N VAL A 78 16.63 5.41 -11.72
CA VAL A 78 17.50 6.51 -12.16
C VAL A 78 18.30 6.12 -13.39
N GLU A 79 18.84 4.89 -13.44
CA GLU A 79 19.58 4.38 -14.61
C GLU A 79 18.72 4.38 -15.88
N ARG A 80 17.44 3.97 -15.76
CA ARG A 80 16.56 3.85 -16.93
C ARG A 80 15.95 5.17 -17.38
N PHE A 81 15.57 6.04 -16.45
CA PHE A 81 14.77 7.23 -16.74
C PHE A 81 15.40 8.54 -16.28
N GLY A 82 16.47 8.51 -15.51
CA GLY A 82 17.17 9.71 -15.02
C GLY A 82 16.45 10.43 -13.86
N ALA A 83 15.18 10.12 -13.60
CA ALA A 83 14.36 10.82 -12.60
C ALA A 83 13.25 9.93 -12.03
N VAL A 84 12.63 10.38 -10.94
CA VAL A 84 11.38 9.85 -10.39
C VAL A 84 10.46 11.02 -10.03
N HIS A 85 9.16 10.86 -10.21
CA HIS A 85 8.17 11.91 -9.96
C HIS A 85 7.04 11.43 -9.04
N VAL A 86 6.63 10.17 -9.16
CA VAL A 86 5.61 9.57 -8.29
C VAL A 86 6.12 8.25 -7.74
N VAL A 87 5.92 8.02 -6.44
CA VAL A 87 6.29 6.76 -5.78
C VAL A 87 5.08 6.20 -5.07
N CYS A 88 4.62 5.02 -5.48
CA CYS A 88 3.53 4.29 -4.84
C CYS A 88 4.09 3.12 -4.03
N ASN A 89 4.26 3.32 -2.72
CA ASN A 89 4.55 2.25 -1.77
C ASN A 89 3.25 1.50 -1.48
N ASN A 90 2.93 0.54 -2.35
CA ASN A 90 1.63 -0.12 -2.34
C ASN A 90 1.70 -1.60 -1.97
N ALA A 91 2.82 -2.29 -2.16
CA ALA A 91 2.98 -3.70 -1.77
C ALA A 91 2.52 -3.95 -0.33
N GLY A 92 1.76 -5.03 -0.12
CA GLY A 92 1.24 -5.35 1.20
C GLY A 92 0.57 -6.72 1.26
N VAL A 93 0.48 -7.26 2.46
CA VAL A 93 -0.08 -8.57 2.78
C VAL A 93 -1.09 -8.48 3.92
N GLY A 94 -2.10 -9.38 3.93
CA GLY A 94 -3.14 -9.39 4.96
C GLY A 94 -2.73 -10.12 6.24
N GLY A 95 -1.89 -11.14 6.12
CA GLY A 95 -1.58 -12.07 7.21
C GLY A 95 -2.72 -13.08 7.46
N TRP A 96 -2.75 -13.66 8.65
CA TRP A 96 -3.74 -14.64 9.08
C TRP A 96 -4.58 -14.14 10.24
N GLY A 97 -5.84 -14.59 10.32
CA GLY A 97 -6.73 -14.30 11.43
C GLY A 97 -6.40 -15.13 12.65
N GLY A 98 -6.59 -14.55 13.84
CA GLY A 98 -6.41 -15.17 15.15
C GLY A 98 -6.28 -14.12 16.24
N SER A 99 -6.50 -14.53 17.50
CA SER A 99 -6.30 -13.64 18.65
C SER A 99 -4.87 -13.14 18.70
N SER A 100 -4.68 -11.85 18.99
CA SER A 100 -3.36 -11.22 18.94
C SER A 100 -2.29 -11.91 19.81
N TRP A 101 -2.70 -12.55 20.92
CA TRP A 101 -1.81 -13.30 21.82
C TRP A 101 -1.50 -14.73 21.36
N GLU A 102 -2.23 -15.27 20.37
CA GLU A 102 -2.03 -16.62 19.81
C GLU A 102 -1.36 -16.58 18.43
N GLN A 103 -1.32 -15.39 17.79
CA GLN A 103 -0.65 -15.21 16.50
C GLN A 103 0.85 -15.52 16.62
N PRO A 104 1.39 -16.42 15.78
CA PRO A 104 2.83 -16.70 15.76
C PRO A 104 3.65 -15.42 15.54
N ALA A 105 4.78 -15.29 16.27
CA ALA A 105 5.68 -14.16 16.09
C ALA A 105 6.13 -13.97 14.63
N ALA A 106 6.30 -15.06 13.89
CA ALA A 106 6.64 -15.03 12.47
C ALA A 106 5.59 -14.32 11.60
N VAL A 107 4.30 -14.41 11.94
CA VAL A 107 3.23 -13.67 11.24
C VAL A 107 3.36 -12.16 11.49
N TRP A 108 3.60 -11.77 12.74
CA TRP A 108 3.86 -10.38 13.09
C TRP A 108 5.08 -9.84 12.34
N ASP A 109 6.18 -10.58 12.37
CA ASP A 109 7.42 -10.21 11.70
C ASP A 109 7.21 -10.01 10.20
N TRP A 110 6.61 -10.98 9.51
CA TRP A 110 6.36 -10.91 8.08
C TRP A 110 5.44 -9.74 7.68
N VAL A 111 4.30 -9.59 8.36
CA VAL A 111 3.35 -8.52 8.06
C VAL A 111 3.98 -7.14 8.28
N LEU A 112 4.72 -6.95 9.37
CA LEU A 112 5.40 -5.69 9.65
C LEU A 112 6.54 -5.42 8.67
N ARG A 113 7.33 -6.44 8.30
CA ARG A 113 8.40 -6.29 7.31
C ARG A 113 7.85 -5.86 5.95
N VAL A 114 6.78 -6.48 5.47
CA VAL A 114 6.20 -6.12 4.17
C VAL A 114 5.47 -4.78 4.26
N ASN A 115 4.49 -4.67 5.16
CA ASN A 115 3.54 -3.53 5.14
C ASN A 115 4.14 -2.23 5.70
N VAL A 116 5.07 -2.32 6.68
CA VAL A 116 5.67 -1.14 7.32
C VAL A 116 7.06 -0.89 6.78
N MET A 117 7.96 -1.89 6.91
CA MET A 117 9.34 -1.69 6.48
C MET A 117 9.44 -1.52 4.96
N GLY A 118 8.56 -2.16 4.18
CA GLY A 118 8.48 -1.91 2.74
C GLY A 118 8.20 -0.44 2.41
N VAL A 119 7.27 0.20 3.14
CA VAL A 119 7.02 1.64 2.99
C VAL A 119 8.21 2.47 3.48
N VAL A 120 8.81 2.12 4.62
CA VAL A 120 10.03 2.78 5.13
C VAL A 120 11.17 2.71 4.13
N HIS A 121 11.41 1.54 3.52
CA HIS A 121 12.47 1.37 2.52
C HIS A 121 12.19 2.23 1.28
N GLY A 122 10.94 2.26 0.80
CA GLY A 122 10.55 3.12 -0.33
C GLY A 122 10.74 4.61 -0.02
N VAL A 123 10.26 5.07 1.13
CA VAL A 123 10.48 6.46 1.59
C VAL A 123 11.97 6.77 1.66
N ARG A 124 12.77 5.92 2.27
CA ARG A 124 14.22 6.11 2.42
C ARG A 124 14.96 6.16 1.07
N ALA A 125 14.61 5.29 0.15
CA ALA A 125 15.32 5.17 -1.13
C ALA A 125 14.91 6.27 -2.13
N PHE A 126 13.64 6.67 -2.16
CA PHE A 126 13.11 7.56 -3.19
C PHE A 126 12.95 9.02 -2.75
N THR A 127 12.75 9.33 -1.45
CA THR A 127 12.61 10.71 -1.00
C THR A 127 13.82 11.58 -1.37
N PRO A 128 15.08 11.13 -1.20
CA PRO A 128 16.24 11.93 -1.63
C PRO A 128 16.24 12.23 -3.14
N LEU A 129 15.75 11.31 -3.97
CA LEU A 129 15.65 11.50 -5.43
C LEU A 129 14.57 12.53 -5.77
N LEU A 130 13.42 12.48 -5.12
CA LEU A 130 12.36 13.48 -5.28
C LEU A 130 12.82 14.87 -4.83
N LEU A 131 13.52 14.96 -3.70
CA LEU A 131 14.11 16.22 -3.22
C LEU A 131 15.14 16.79 -4.19
N ALA A 132 15.97 15.95 -4.79
CA ALA A 132 16.92 16.37 -5.82
C ALA A 132 16.22 16.84 -7.10
N GLY A 133 15.07 16.25 -7.45
CA GLY A 133 14.21 16.67 -8.57
C GLY A 133 13.39 17.93 -8.27
N GLY A 134 13.27 18.33 -7.00
CA GLY A 134 12.56 19.53 -6.55
C GLY A 134 11.04 19.44 -6.52
N HIS A 135 10.44 18.41 -7.08
CA HIS A 135 8.99 18.19 -7.09
C HIS A 135 8.64 16.70 -7.17
N GLY A 136 7.47 16.33 -6.70
CA GLY A 136 7.00 14.95 -6.80
C GLY A 136 5.87 14.61 -5.85
N HIS A 137 5.55 13.30 -5.77
CA HIS A 137 4.49 12.82 -4.89
C HIS A 137 4.75 11.40 -4.38
N ILE A 138 4.47 11.16 -3.10
CA ILE A 138 4.54 9.84 -2.49
C ILE A 138 3.13 9.39 -2.14
N VAL A 139 2.75 8.19 -2.58
CA VAL A 139 1.49 7.54 -2.23
C VAL A 139 1.80 6.31 -1.39
N ASN A 140 1.37 6.29 -0.13
CA ASN A 140 1.54 5.14 0.76
C ASN A 140 0.20 4.43 0.97
N THR A 141 0.12 3.12 0.69
CA THR A 141 -1.12 2.35 0.82
C THR A 141 -1.28 1.81 2.24
N ALA A 142 -2.12 2.48 3.02
CA ALA A 142 -2.63 2.00 4.31
C ALA A 142 -3.90 1.13 4.12
N SER A 143 -4.99 1.45 4.82
CA SER A 143 -6.30 0.81 4.78
C SER A 143 -7.26 1.58 5.70
N LEU A 144 -8.57 1.36 5.60
CA LEU A 144 -9.51 1.73 6.68
C LEU A 144 -9.11 1.07 8.02
N ALA A 145 -8.46 -0.10 7.98
CA ALA A 145 -7.86 -0.75 9.16
C ALA A 145 -6.67 0.03 9.77
N GLY A 146 -6.24 1.14 9.17
CA GLY A 146 -5.31 2.12 9.73
C GLY A 146 -6.01 3.27 10.49
N LEU A 147 -7.33 3.38 10.36
CA LEU A 147 -8.18 4.37 11.01
C LEU A 147 -9.05 3.77 12.12
N ALA A 148 -9.47 2.53 11.95
CA ALA A 148 -10.18 1.72 12.93
C ALA A 148 -9.53 0.35 13.03
N VAL A 149 -9.85 -0.42 14.07
CA VAL A 149 -9.23 -1.73 14.30
C VAL A 149 -10.17 -2.87 13.91
N VAL A 150 -9.59 -4.00 13.51
CA VAL A 150 -10.32 -5.23 13.23
C VAL A 150 -9.84 -6.28 14.24
N PRO A 151 -10.72 -6.76 15.13
CA PRO A 151 -10.40 -7.89 16.00
C PRO A 151 -9.91 -9.08 15.18
N HIS A 152 -9.05 -9.90 15.74
CA HIS A 152 -8.43 -11.07 15.08
C HIS A 152 -7.48 -10.74 13.91
N LEU A 153 -7.24 -9.47 13.59
CA LEU A 153 -6.27 -9.02 12.58
C LEU A 153 -5.24 -8.05 13.18
N GLY A 154 -4.71 -8.39 14.35
CA GLY A 154 -3.75 -7.56 15.09
C GLY A 154 -2.56 -7.09 14.28
N PRO A 155 -1.75 -7.99 13.65
CA PRO A 155 -0.59 -7.61 12.83
C PRO A 155 -0.96 -6.65 11.70
N TYR A 156 -2.04 -6.94 10.97
CA TYR A 156 -2.50 -6.11 9.86
C TYR A 156 -2.94 -4.72 10.33
N SER A 157 -3.82 -4.64 11.33
CA SER A 157 -4.30 -3.37 11.87
C SER A 157 -3.15 -2.51 12.39
N ALA A 158 -2.23 -3.10 13.17
CA ALA A 158 -1.04 -2.41 13.66
C ALA A 158 -0.19 -1.87 12.50
N SER A 159 0.06 -2.69 11.46
CA SER A 159 0.85 -2.27 10.30
C SER A 159 0.22 -1.09 9.56
N LYS A 160 -1.10 -1.08 9.37
CA LYS A 160 -1.80 -0.02 8.63
C LYS A 160 -1.92 1.28 9.42
N HIS A 161 -2.01 1.21 10.75
CA HIS A 161 -1.88 2.38 11.64
C HIS A 161 -0.45 2.97 11.58
N ALA A 162 0.58 2.12 11.56
CA ALA A 162 1.96 2.57 11.43
C ALA A 162 2.22 3.31 10.10
N VAL A 163 1.67 2.82 8.98
CA VAL A 163 1.78 3.48 7.67
C VAL A 163 1.09 4.85 7.68
N LEU A 164 -0.09 4.97 8.29
CA LEU A 164 -0.78 6.26 8.44
C LEU A 164 0.06 7.25 9.25
N ALA A 165 0.61 6.81 10.39
CA ALA A 165 1.45 7.64 11.24
C ALA A 165 2.72 8.10 10.51
N LEU A 166 3.44 7.17 9.85
CA LEU A 166 4.62 7.47 9.04
C LEU A 166 4.32 8.47 7.94
N SER A 167 3.20 8.30 7.22
CA SER A 167 2.80 9.21 6.16
C SER A 167 2.50 10.61 6.67
N THR A 168 1.89 10.71 7.86
CA THR A 168 1.64 12.00 8.52
C THR A 168 2.94 12.70 8.90
N VAL A 169 3.89 11.98 9.50
CA VAL A 169 5.22 12.52 9.83
C VAL A 169 5.92 13.01 8.56
N LEU A 170 5.98 12.16 7.52
CA LEU A 170 6.63 12.47 6.27
C LEU A 170 6.05 13.73 5.59
N GLN A 171 4.71 13.89 5.61
CA GLN A 171 4.06 15.09 5.07
C GLN A 171 4.55 16.36 5.76
N HIS A 172 4.68 16.35 7.10
CA HIS A 172 5.16 17.51 7.85
C HIS A 172 6.66 17.78 7.62
N GLU A 173 7.46 16.73 7.58
CA GLU A 173 8.90 16.84 7.32
C GLU A 173 9.18 17.40 5.92
N LEU A 174 8.50 16.90 4.89
CA LEU A 174 8.65 17.42 3.52
C LEU A 174 8.15 18.86 3.39
N ALA A 175 7.02 19.20 4.00
CA ALA A 175 6.53 20.58 4.02
C ALA A 175 7.55 21.55 4.65
N ALA A 176 8.29 21.12 5.67
CA ALA A 176 9.32 21.93 6.31
C ALA A 176 10.56 22.16 5.43
N THR A 177 10.80 21.35 4.40
CA THR A 177 11.90 21.56 3.44
C THR A 177 11.61 22.67 2.42
N GLY A 178 10.34 23.02 2.23
CA GLY A 178 9.90 23.93 1.18
C GLY A 178 9.89 23.34 -0.24
N ALA A 179 10.21 22.06 -0.41
CA ALA A 179 10.12 21.36 -1.68
C ALA A 179 8.64 21.11 -2.09
N ASP A 180 8.35 21.14 -3.39
CA ASP A 180 7.01 20.82 -3.92
C ASP A 180 6.81 19.29 -4.00
N ILE A 181 6.85 18.64 -2.83
CA ILE A 181 6.65 17.19 -2.71
C ILE A 181 5.44 16.93 -1.83
N GLY A 182 4.41 16.30 -2.41
CA GLY A 182 3.20 15.92 -1.70
C GLY A 182 3.27 14.49 -1.16
N VAL A 183 2.44 14.22 -0.17
CA VAL A 183 2.22 12.87 0.35
C VAL A 183 0.72 12.57 0.39
N SER A 184 0.33 11.42 -0.13
CA SER A 184 -1.01 10.86 0.04
C SER A 184 -0.95 9.54 0.79
N VAL A 185 -1.85 9.34 1.74
CA VAL A 185 -2.09 8.05 2.38
C VAL A 185 -3.41 7.48 1.88
N LEU A 186 -3.31 6.34 1.20
CA LEU A 186 -4.43 5.66 0.60
C LEU A 186 -5.03 4.68 1.63
N CYS A 187 -6.25 4.94 2.05
CA CYS A 187 -6.99 4.15 3.03
C CYS A 187 -8.23 3.52 2.37
N PRO A 188 -8.06 2.51 1.50
CA PRO A 188 -9.19 1.84 0.89
C PRO A 188 -9.95 0.99 1.91
N GLY A 189 -11.26 0.85 1.69
CA GLY A 189 -12.08 -0.20 2.26
C GLY A 189 -11.91 -1.52 1.51
N PHE A 190 -12.92 -2.37 1.56
CA PHE A 190 -12.89 -3.61 0.81
C PHE A 190 -12.75 -3.35 -0.69
N THR A 191 -11.75 -3.97 -1.27
CA THR A 191 -11.39 -3.83 -2.69
C THR A 191 -11.18 -5.21 -3.28
N ARG A 192 -11.72 -5.48 -4.46
CA ARG A 192 -11.62 -6.78 -5.14
C ARG A 192 -10.18 -7.07 -5.57
N THR A 193 -9.40 -7.67 -4.67
CA THR A 193 -7.98 -7.99 -4.86
C THR A 193 -7.65 -9.39 -4.36
N GLY A 194 -6.46 -9.87 -4.68
CA GLY A 194 -5.92 -11.14 -4.20
C GLY A 194 -5.28 -11.09 -2.80
N ILE A 195 -5.57 -10.11 -1.96
CA ILE A 195 -4.91 -9.94 -0.66
C ILE A 195 -5.10 -11.14 0.28
N LEU A 196 -6.20 -11.89 0.15
CA LEU A 196 -6.45 -13.10 0.93
C LEU A 196 -5.59 -14.29 0.51
N ALA A 197 -4.99 -14.26 -0.68
CA ALA A 197 -4.12 -15.32 -1.20
C ALA A 197 -2.62 -14.96 -1.03
N ALA A 198 -2.31 -14.13 -0.04
CA ALA A 198 -0.93 -13.69 0.21
C ALA A 198 -0.04 -14.82 0.80
N ASP A 199 -0.62 -15.91 1.30
CA ASP A 199 0.06 -17.11 1.77
C ASP A 199 1.05 -17.69 0.76
N ARG A 200 0.79 -17.56 -0.54
CA ARG A 200 1.70 -17.94 -1.63
C ARG A 200 3.04 -17.21 -1.59
N TYR A 201 3.12 -16.09 -0.89
CA TYR A 201 4.36 -15.29 -0.73
C TYR A 201 4.98 -15.45 0.65
N TRP A 202 4.51 -16.42 1.44
CA TRP A 202 5.09 -16.70 2.75
C TRP A 202 6.53 -17.16 2.60
N PRO A 203 7.50 -16.50 3.29
CA PRO A 203 8.91 -16.84 3.17
C PRO A 203 9.19 -18.22 3.77
N ALA A 204 9.85 -19.09 3.00
CA ALA A 204 10.16 -20.46 3.42
C ALA A 204 11.05 -20.52 4.69
N GLU A 205 11.88 -19.50 4.90
CA GLU A 205 12.74 -19.37 6.08
C GLU A 205 11.97 -19.14 7.38
N LEU A 206 10.72 -18.68 7.30
CA LEU A 206 9.84 -18.53 8.46
C LEU A 206 9.12 -19.83 8.86
N GLY A 207 9.42 -20.92 8.16
CA GLY A 207 8.84 -22.24 8.43
C GLY A 207 7.53 -22.49 7.67
N PRO A 208 6.73 -23.47 8.10
CA PRO A 208 5.50 -23.84 7.41
C PRO A 208 4.50 -22.68 7.43
N THR A 209 3.74 -22.54 6.34
CA THR A 209 2.67 -21.54 6.22
C THR A 209 1.69 -21.66 7.39
N PRO A 210 1.47 -20.60 8.15
CA PRO A 210 0.49 -20.59 9.23
C PRO A 210 -0.93 -20.86 8.72
N GLN A 211 -1.81 -21.25 9.63
CA GLN A 211 -3.23 -21.38 9.36
C GLN A 211 -4.01 -20.38 10.20
N HIS A 212 -5.20 -20.00 9.75
CA HIS A 212 -6.12 -19.21 10.55
C HIS A 212 -6.50 -20.00 11.82
N ALA A 213 -6.62 -19.29 12.93
CA ALA A 213 -7.14 -19.90 14.14
C ALA A 213 -8.59 -20.39 13.93
N ASP A 214 -8.92 -21.56 14.48
CA ASP A 214 -10.24 -22.18 14.33
C ASP A 214 -11.16 -21.86 15.52
N ASP A 215 -11.26 -20.60 15.89
CA ASP A 215 -12.25 -20.09 16.84
C ASP A 215 -13.40 -19.36 16.12
N ALA A 216 -14.53 -19.22 16.82
CA ALA A 216 -15.74 -18.61 16.23
C ALA A 216 -15.53 -17.16 15.80
N GLY A 217 -14.77 -16.37 16.56
CA GLY A 217 -14.48 -14.97 16.22
C GLY A 217 -13.63 -14.85 14.96
N THR A 218 -12.55 -15.63 14.87
CA THR A 218 -11.68 -15.67 13.68
C THR A 218 -12.45 -16.13 12.45
N ARG A 219 -13.28 -17.18 12.56
CA ARG A 219 -14.12 -17.62 11.43
C ARG A 219 -15.09 -16.54 10.96
N ALA A 220 -15.74 -15.82 11.89
CA ALA A 220 -16.66 -14.76 11.55
C ALA A 220 -15.94 -13.60 10.83
N VAL A 221 -14.79 -13.15 11.32
CA VAL A 221 -13.98 -12.09 10.69
C VAL A 221 -13.50 -12.54 9.31
N ASN A 222 -12.98 -13.76 9.16
CA ASN A 222 -12.54 -14.27 7.87
C ASN A 222 -13.69 -14.34 6.85
N ALA A 223 -14.87 -14.84 7.27
CA ALA A 223 -16.05 -14.89 6.41
C ALA A 223 -16.48 -13.47 5.95
N ALA A 224 -16.49 -12.51 6.86
CA ALA A 224 -16.81 -11.12 6.55
C ALA A 224 -15.79 -10.48 5.60
N PHE A 225 -14.49 -10.78 5.75
CA PHE A 225 -13.45 -10.31 4.82
C PHE A 225 -13.60 -10.93 3.43
N VAL A 226 -13.85 -12.23 3.32
CA VAL A 226 -14.11 -12.89 2.03
C VAL A 226 -15.31 -12.25 1.33
N GLN A 227 -16.41 -12.04 2.04
CA GLN A 227 -17.60 -11.38 1.49
C GLN A 227 -17.34 -9.90 1.16
N GLY A 228 -16.71 -9.17 2.06
CA GLY A 228 -16.37 -7.78 1.85
C GLY A 228 -15.49 -7.56 0.60
N ILE A 229 -14.46 -8.39 0.40
CA ILE A 229 -13.60 -8.33 -0.78
C ILE A 229 -14.37 -8.72 -2.05
N ALA A 230 -15.19 -9.77 -2.01
CA ALA A 230 -15.97 -10.20 -3.16
C ALA A 230 -16.94 -9.12 -3.66
N HIS A 231 -17.50 -8.30 -2.76
CA HIS A 231 -18.41 -7.20 -3.07
C HIS A 231 -17.75 -5.82 -2.99
N GLY A 232 -16.45 -5.76 -2.76
CA GLY A 232 -15.68 -4.52 -2.63
C GLY A 232 -15.62 -3.70 -3.92
N VAL A 233 -15.09 -2.50 -3.81
CA VAL A 233 -14.87 -1.63 -4.96
C VAL A 233 -13.83 -2.22 -5.92
N ASP A 234 -13.86 -1.81 -7.17
CA ASP A 234 -12.83 -2.18 -8.14
C ASP A 234 -11.49 -1.52 -7.81
N PRO A 235 -10.36 -2.21 -8.02
CA PRO A 235 -9.04 -1.63 -7.88
C PRO A 235 -8.83 -0.36 -8.72
N GLU A 236 -9.47 -0.29 -9.89
CA GLU A 236 -9.46 0.87 -10.79
C GLU A 236 -10.02 2.12 -10.11
N ARG A 237 -11.10 1.96 -9.32
CA ARG A 237 -11.66 3.08 -8.57
C ARG A 237 -10.69 3.62 -7.52
N VAL A 238 -9.95 2.73 -6.85
CA VAL A 238 -8.91 3.11 -5.89
C VAL A 238 -7.78 3.87 -6.59
N ALA A 239 -7.36 3.39 -7.77
CA ALA A 239 -6.33 4.04 -8.56
C ALA A 239 -6.75 5.43 -9.07
N GLU A 240 -8.00 5.60 -9.50
CA GLU A 240 -8.54 6.92 -9.88
C GLU A 240 -8.48 7.93 -8.73
N LEU A 241 -8.89 7.50 -7.53
CA LEU A 241 -8.83 8.33 -6.33
C LEU A 241 -7.39 8.71 -5.96
N ALA A 242 -6.44 7.78 -6.13
CA ALA A 242 -5.03 8.04 -5.90
C ALA A 242 -4.47 9.04 -6.93
N LEU A 243 -4.80 8.88 -8.22
CA LEU A 243 -4.41 9.83 -9.26
C LEU A 243 -4.94 11.25 -8.99
N ASP A 244 -6.22 11.35 -8.62
CA ASP A 244 -6.83 12.62 -8.24
C ASP A 244 -6.12 13.23 -7.03
N ALA A 245 -5.76 12.43 -6.03
CA ALA A 245 -5.03 12.89 -4.86
C ALA A 245 -3.63 13.42 -5.21
N VAL A 246 -2.90 12.75 -6.10
CA VAL A 246 -1.61 13.22 -6.61
C VAL A 246 -1.77 14.60 -7.29
N ARG A 247 -2.80 14.76 -8.13
CA ARG A 247 -3.07 16.03 -8.84
C ARG A 247 -3.47 17.16 -7.92
N THR A 248 -4.28 16.86 -6.90
CA THR A 248 -4.85 17.86 -5.97
C THR A 248 -4.05 18.02 -4.69
N ASN A 249 -2.95 17.27 -4.53
CA ASN A 249 -2.14 17.21 -3.31
C ASN A 249 -2.97 16.88 -2.05
N ARG A 250 -3.93 15.93 -2.18
CA ARG A 250 -4.79 15.51 -1.08
C ARG A 250 -4.11 14.45 -0.23
N PHE A 251 -3.99 14.70 1.08
CA PHE A 251 -3.30 13.81 2.00
C PHE A 251 -4.06 12.50 2.24
N LEU A 252 -5.30 12.55 2.75
CA LEU A 252 -6.08 11.36 3.06
C LEU A 252 -6.98 10.98 1.89
N VAL A 253 -6.84 9.75 1.41
CA VAL A 253 -7.57 9.20 0.27
C VAL A 253 -8.33 7.95 0.70
N THR A 254 -9.62 7.93 0.53
CA THR A 254 -10.47 6.80 0.94
C THR A 254 -11.52 6.47 -0.10
N THR A 255 -11.97 5.22 -0.10
CA THR A 255 -13.14 4.77 -0.87
C THR A 255 -14.44 4.91 -0.08
N ASP A 256 -14.37 5.26 1.22
CA ASP A 256 -15.51 5.37 2.13
C ASP A 256 -15.29 6.57 3.07
N ALA A 257 -15.75 7.74 2.61
CA ALA A 257 -15.61 8.98 3.36
C ALA A 257 -16.53 9.03 4.60
N GLU A 258 -17.68 8.37 4.54
CA GLU A 258 -18.63 8.32 5.65
C GLU A 258 -18.08 7.50 6.81
N PHE A 259 -17.50 6.33 6.51
CA PHE A 259 -16.80 5.54 7.51
C PHE A 259 -15.64 6.32 8.15
N VAL A 260 -14.83 7.01 7.34
CA VAL A 260 -13.70 7.81 7.87
C VAL A 260 -14.18 8.90 8.81
N ALA A 261 -15.24 9.63 8.45
CA ALA A 261 -15.81 10.66 9.31
C ALA A 261 -16.29 10.07 10.65
N HIS A 262 -17.00 8.93 10.61
CA HIS A 262 -17.43 8.22 11.79
C HIS A 262 -16.23 7.74 12.66
N ALA A 263 -15.22 7.12 12.07
CA ALA A 263 -14.05 6.63 12.78
C ALA A 263 -13.25 7.74 13.48
N LEU A 264 -13.11 8.91 12.84
CA LEU A 264 -12.44 10.07 13.41
C LEU A 264 -13.25 10.67 14.57
N THR A 265 -14.58 10.78 14.44
CA THR A 265 -15.45 11.26 15.51
C THR A 265 -15.41 10.34 16.71
N ALA A 266 -15.57 9.04 16.51
CA ALA A 266 -15.51 8.06 17.58
C ALA A 266 -14.14 8.03 18.29
N ARG A 267 -13.05 8.29 17.57
CA ARG A 267 -11.73 8.46 18.18
C ARG A 267 -11.62 9.71 19.07
N ALA A 268 -12.24 10.80 18.69
CA ALA A 268 -12.26 12.02 19.50
C ALA A 268 -13.06 11.84 20.80
N GLU A 269 -14.06 10.95 20.80
CA GLU A 269 -14.92 10.64 21.93
C GLU A 269 -14.30 9.63 22.92
N THR A 270 -13.13 9.03 22.60
CA THR A 270 -12.48 8.01 23.45
C THR A 270 -11.85 8.56 24.74
N GLY A 271 -12.01 9.84 25.06
CA GLY A 271 -11.49 10.46 26.29
C GLY A 271 -11.92 9.81 27.62
N ASP A 272 -13.00 9.00 27.61
CA ASP A 272 -13.60 8.40 28.80
C ASP A 272 -13.33 6.88 28.95
N GLY A 273 -12.23 6.38 28.39
CA GLY A 273 -11.82 4.97 28.55
C GLY A 273 -12.52 3.99 27.59
N VAL A 274 -13.26 4.49 26.62
CA VAL A 274 -13.85 3.67 25.56
C VAL A 274 -12.76 3.36 24.51
N PRO A 275 -12.59 2.08 24.07
CA PRO A 275 -11.62 1.74 23.03
C PRO A 275 -12.01 2.39 21.69
N PRO A 276 -11.00 2.62 20.79
CA PRO A 276 -11.26 3.14 19.44
C PRO A 276 -12.29 2.29 18.68
N PRO A 277 -12.98 2.86 17.69
CA PRO A 277 -14.04 2.18 16.98
C PRO A 277 -13.54 0.93 16.26
N LEU A 278 -14.36 -0.10 16.24
CA LEU A 278 -14.18 -1.29 15.43
C LEU A 278 -14.58 -0.99 13.99
N LEU A 279 -13.83 -1.53 13.03
CA LEU A 279 -14.31 -1.64 11.67
C LEU A 279 -15.51 -2.60 11.69
N ALA A 280 -16.71 -2.09 11.43
CA ALA A 280 -17.88 -2.96 11.31
C ALA A 280 -17.68 -3.88 10.09
N VAL A 281 -17.51 -5.15 10.36
CA VAL A 281 -17.55 -6.22 9.37
C VAL A 281 -18.97 -6.79 9.44
N GLY A 282 -19.93 -6.08 8.82
CA GLY A 282 -21.34 -6.46 8.79
C GLY A 282 -21.67 -7.33 7.61
#